data_184dabc3afc01ebe920c28763ffd95cb
#
_entry.id   184dabc3afc01ebe920c28763ffd95cb
#
_cell.length_a   1.000
_cell.length_b   1.000
_cell.length_c   1.000
_cell.angle_alpha   90.00
_cell.angle_beta   90.00
_cell.angle_gamma   90.00
#
_symmetry.space_group_name_H-M   'P 1'
#
loop_
_entity.id
_entity.type
_entity.pdbx_description
1 polymer ?
#
loop_
_entity_poly.entity_id
_entity_poly.type
_entity_poly.pdbx_seq_one_letter_code
_entity_poly.pdbx_strand_id
1 'polypeptide(L)'
;MARKGVSRRALLGNLASLGMIAGPAKVFAAQHKNTPVQQDFSNPYLELIRLLREAAEIEHDLMVQYLYGAFSLKPAYQELVGNPAPGASSFMGVIVQEMQHLGGVNRLLVDLKAAPVLTRQDFPYESDIYPFPFELTALSPVSLARFTYCEAPAGALGAGGGGASPRLLDQLKTTIGSSIPPNHVGHLYDAVIDSLGEVKKKNLAQLDYDAWFESLDHIKEEGEVGHFQFFTSLYRGEHPLFKETPAAWNLPASDARFPCHQVPKNPTAYQGHPNCIQDPDLRALAWLGNLNYWVMLALLDAGYRKKSQIELALSQAIMMGPLWSLARYLPAKGGAIPFDPLSMGFQPGLDAEADRRFARLLIEETRDFARSIGNLLPGDFNDKLYDQLIAAV
;
A
#
# COMPACT_ATOMS: atom_id res chain seq x y z
N MET A 1 -45.59 29.05 -23.97
CA MET A 1 -44.79 28.07 -24.74
C MET A 1 -44.21 27.02 -23.80
N ALA A 2 -44.82 25.83 -23.78
CA ALA A 2 -44.39 24.75 -22.90
C ALA A 2 -43.22 23.99 -23.52
N ARG A 3 -42.08 23.92 -22.80
CA ARG A 3 -40.94 23.05 -23.17
C ARG A 3 -41.34 21.58 -23.03
N LYS A 4 -41.43 20.86 -24.15
CA LYS A 4 -41.58 19.41 -24.13
C LYS A 4 -40.27 18.76 -23.60
N GLY A 5 -40.31 18.22 -22.41
CA GLY A 5 -39.24 17.42 -21.85
C GLY A 5 -39.14 16.08 -22.61
N VAL A 6 -37.95 15.73 -23.06
CA VAL A 6 -37.64 14.42 -23.65
C VAL A 6 -37.68 13.38 -22.54
N SER A 7 -38.53 12.38 -22.64
CA SER A 7 -38.66 11.35 -21.63
C SER A 7 -37.45 10.40 -21.64
N ARG A 8 -37.01 9.91 -20.47
CA ARG A 8 -35.93 8.93 -20.33
C ARG A 8 -36.14 7.65 -21.19
N ARG A 9 -37.40 7.28 -21.46
CA ARG A 9 -37.75 6.16 -22.32
C ARG A 9 -37.40 6.41 -23.80
N ALA A 10 -37.53 7.64 -24.30
CA ALA A 10 -37.14 8.00 -25.66
C ALA A 10 -35.61 7.98 -25.86
N LEU A 11 -34.85 8.30 -24.82
CA LEU A 11 -33.36 8.19 -24.86
C LEU A 11 -32.89 6.75 -24.93
N LEU A 12 -33.52 5.83 -24.19
CA LEU A 12 -33.18 4.41 -24.17
C LEU A 12 -33.65 3.68 -25.43
N GLY A 13 -34.74 4.12 -26.05
CA GLY A 13 -35.25 3.56 -27.33
C GLY A 13 -34.34 3.86 -28.51
N ASN A 14 -33.64 4.99 -28.53
CA ASN A 14 -32.70 5.34 -29.59
C ASN A 14 -31.34 4.64 -29.47
N LEU A 15 -30.99 4.12 -28.30
CA LEU A 15 -29.77 3.31 -28.09
C LEU A 15 -30.00 1.84 -28.59
N ALA A 16 -31.23 1.36 -28.62
CA ALA A 16 -31.55 -0.01 -29.06
C ALA A 16 -31.52 -0.16 -30.58
N SER A 17 -31.55 0.89 -31.41
CA SER A 17 -31.49 0.87 -32.85
C SER A 17 -30.07 0.98 -33.44
N LEU A 18 -29.03 1.07 -32.62
CA LEU A 18 -27.62 0.97 -33.00
C LEU A 18 -27.07 -0.47 -32.83
N GLY A 19 -27.93 -1.44 -32.85
CA GLY A 19 -27.62 -2.86 -32.68
C GLY A 19 -27.06 -3.56 -33.93
N MET A 20 -25.93 -3.13 -34.42
CA MET A 20 -24.89 -3.99 -34.98
C MET A 20 -23.55 -3.54 -34.38
N ILE A 21 -23.40 -3.79 -33.13
CA ILE A 21 -22.08 -3.82 -32.55
C ILE A 21 -21.49 -5.14 -33.04
N ALA A 22 -20.53 -5.05 -33.96
CA ALA A 22 -19.57 -6.11 -34.16
C ALA A 22 -19.19 -6.65 -32.76
N GLY A 23 -19.13 -7.99 -32.65
CA GLY A 23 -18.76 -8.65 -31.40
C GLY A 23 -17.52 -7.98 -30.77
N PRO A 24 -17.26 -8.13 -29.46
CA PRO A 24 -16.22 -7.41 -28.79
C PRO A 24 -14.96 -7.55 -29.65
N ALA A 25 -14.52 -6.42 -30.22
CA ALA A 25 -13.19 -6.36 -30.77
C ALA A 25 -12.31 -6.80 -29.59
N LYS A 26 -11.64 -7.96 -29.73
CA LYS A 26 -10.61 -8.35 -28.81
C LYS A 26 -9.61 -7.20 -28.89
N VAL A 27 -9.66 -6.30 -27.93
CA VAL A 27 -8.59 -5.37 -27.69
C VAL A 27 -7.42 -6.27 -27.34
N PHE A 28 -6.58 -6.57 -28.29
CA PHE A 28 -5.30 -7.22 -28.03
C PHE A 28 -4.51 -6.14 -27.30
N ALA A 29 -4.48 -6.23 -25.97
CA ALA A 29 -3.59 -5.42 -25.19
C ALA A 29 -2.18 -5.64 -25.74
N ALA A 30 -1.55 -4.57 -26.21
CA ALA A 30 -0.15 -4.62 -26.59
C ALA A 30 0.69 -4.62 -25.31
N GLN A 31 1.80 -5.33 -25.31
CA GLN A 31 2.77 -5.22 -24.21
C GLN A 31 3.60 -3.94 -24.37
N HIS A 32 3.97 -3.35 -23.27
CA HIS A 32 5.01 -2.31 -23.26
C HIS A 32 6.32 -2.88 -23.82
N LYS A 33 7.07 -2.06 -24.54
CA LYS A 33 8.20 -2.48 -25.37
C LYS A 33 9.23 -3.41 -24.69
N ASN A 34 9.45 -3.22 -23.41
CA ASN A 34 10.53 -3.88 -22.67
C ASN A 34 10.05 -4.60 -21.40
N THR A 35 8.74 -4.67 -21.17
CA THR A 35 8.19 -5.21 -19.91
C THR A 35 7.04 -6.19 -20.19
N PRO A 36 6.76 -7.13 -19.28
CA PRO A 36 5.60 -8.01 -19.38
C PRO A 36 4.26 -7.29 -19.09
N VAL A 37 4.28 -6.02 -18.68
CA VAL A 37 3.11 -5.23 -18.33
C VAL A 37 2.22 -5.02 -19.55
N GLN A 38 0.95 -5.33 -19.43
CA GLN A 38 -0.02 -5.14 -20.52
C GLN A 38 -0.28 -3.65 -20.74
N GLN A 39 -0.41 -3.26 -22.01
CA GLN A 39 -0.81 -1.91 -22.38
C GLN A 39 -2.32 -1.89 -22.68
N ASP A 40 -3.11 -1.27 -21.81
CA ASP A 40 -4.56 -1.19 -21.94
C ASP A 40 -5.02 -0.06 -22.85
N PHE A 41 -4.29 1.04 -22.91
CA PHE A 41 -4.64 2.21 -23.69
C PHE A 41 -3.58 2.56 -24.73
N SER A 42 -4.01 2.77 -25.98
CA SER A 42 -3.13 3.31 -27.04
C SER A 42 -2.79 4.79 -26.85
N ASN A 43 -3.57 5.51 -26.04
CA ASN A 43 -3.27 6.88 -25.63
C ASN A 43 -2.30 6.86 -24.44
N PRO A 44 -1.06 7.35 -24.59
CA PRO A 44 -0.06 7.23 -23.54
C PRO A 44 -0.38 8.05 -22.29
N TYR A 45 -1.19 9.10 -22.39
CA TYR A 45 -1.63 9.83 -21.20
C TYR A 45 -2.62 9.02 -20.34
N LEU A 46 -3.57 8.33 -20.96
CA LEU A 46 -4.49 7.44 -20.26
C LEU A 46 -3.76 6.24 -19.68
N GLU A 47 -2.82 5.68 -20.46
CA GLU A 47 -2.00 4.56 -20.02
C GLU A 47 -1.12 4.95 -18.81
N LEU A 48 -0.47 6.10 -18.86
CA LEU A 48 0.33 6.59 -17.73
C LEU A 48 -0.52 6.76 -16.45
N ILE A 49 -1.73 7.33 -16.57
CA ILE A 49 -2.64 7.45 -15.41
C ILE A 49 -3.02 6.07 -14.88
N ARG A 50 -3.33 5.10 -15.76
CA ARG A 50 -3.65 3.72 -15.34
C ARG A 50 -2.51 3.10 -14.56
N LEU A 51 -1.31 3.12 -15.11
CA LEU A 51 -0.11 2.55 -14.50
C LEU A 51 0.24 3.20 -13.16
N LEU A 52 0.13 4.53 -13.07
CA LEU A 52 0.37 5.24 -11.81
C LEU A 52 -0.68 4.90 -10.74
N ARG A 53 -1.94 4.70 -11.12
CA ARG A 53 -2.97 4.26 -10.18
C ARG A 53 -2.68 2.87 -9.64
N GLU A 54 -2.27 1.97 -10.51
CA GLU A 54 -1.86 0.62 -10.13
C GLU A 54 -0.61 0.64 -9.25
N ALA A 55 0.40 1.43 -9.60
CA ALA A 55 1.59 1.61 -8.77
C ALA A 55 1.22 2.12 -7.36
N ALA A 56 0.34 3.14 -7.26
CA ALA A 56 -0.11 3.65 -5.97
C ALA A 56 -0.80 2.58 -5.12
N GLU A 57 -1.61 1.72 -5.72
CA GLU A 57 -2.29 0.63 -5.00
C GLU A 57 -1.30 -0.44 -4.53
N ILE A 58 -0.30 -0.80 -5.34
CA ILE A 58 0.75 -1.76 -4.98
C ILE A 58 1.63 -1.22 -3.86
N GLU A 59 2.11 0.04 -3.96
CA GLU A 59 2.90 0.68 -2.90
C GLU A 59 2.15 0.70 -1.56
N HIS A 60 0.86 1.00 -1.61
CA HIS A 60 0.02 0.98 -0.41
C HIS A 60 -0.14 -0.45 0.16
N ASP A 61 -0.34 -1.44 -0.70
CA ASP A 61 -0.42 -2.85 -0.31
C ASP A 61 0.87 -3.34 0.36
N LEU A 62 2.02 -3.08 -0.26
CA LEU A 62 3.33 -3.49 0.24
C LEU A 62 3.61 -2.83 1.59
N MET A 63 3.45 -1.51 1.67
CA MET A 63 3.65 -0.75 2.90
C MET A 63 2.85 -1.32 4.08
N VAL A 64 1.56 -1.59 3.88
CA VAL A 64 0.68 -2.09 4.96
C VAL A 64 1.01 -3.53 5.35
N GLN A 65 1.38 -4.38 4.37
CA GLN A 65 1.84 -5.75 4.64
C GLN A 65 3.17 -5.76 5.40
N TYR A 66 4.11 -4.88 5.03
CA TYR A 66 5.39 -4.73 5.74
C TYR A 66 5.17 -4.22 7.17
N LEU A 67 4.29 -3.23 7.37
CA LEU A 67 3.90 -2.75 8.71
C LEU A 67 3.34 -3.87 9.58
N TYR A 68 2.40 -4.64 9.03
CA TYR A 68 1.77 -5.74 9.75
C TYR A 68 2.78 -6.81 10.17
N GLY A 69 3.67 -7.19 9.25
CA GLY A 69 4.75 -8.12 9.50
C GLY A 69 5.73 -7.60 10.56
N ALA A 70 6.18 -6.35 10.42
CA ALA A 70 7.13 -5.72 11.33
C ALA A 70 6.62 -5.65 12.77
N PHE A 71 5.38 -5.20 12.96
CA PHE A 71 4.79 -5.09 14.29
C PHE A 71 4.43 -6.44 14.92
N SER A 72 4.39 -7.52 14.15
CA SER A 72 4.26 -8.86 14.70
C SER A 72 5.51 -9.32 15.47
N LEU A 73 6.68 -8.70 15.24
CA LEU A 73 7.94 -9.08 15.86
C LEU A 73 7.92 -8.85 17.39
N LYS A 74 8.47 -9.81 18.12
CA LYS A 74 8.62 -9.73 19.58
C LYS A 74 9.70 -8.72 19.96
N PRO A 75 9.69 -8.21 21.20
CA PRO A 75 10.67 -7.22 21.67
C PRO A 75 12.15 -7.62 21.50
N ALA A 76 12.45 -8.91 21.55
CA ALA A 76 13.81 -9.43 21.31
C ALA A 76 14.32 -9.14 19.88
N TYR A 77 13.42 -8.88 18.93
CA TYR A 77 13.72 -8.56 17.53
C TYR A 77 13.39 -7.11 17.15
N GLN A 78 13.22 -6.22 18.16
CA GLN A 78 12.86 -4.82 17.94
C GLN A 78 13.88 -4.06 17.08
N GLU A 79 15.13 -4.49 17.07
CA GLU A 79 16.17 -3.93 16.20
C GLU A 79 15.85 -4.08 14.72
N LEU A 80 15.19 -5.18 14.33
CA LEU A 80 14.69 -5.36 12.94
C LEU A 80 13.58 -4.37 12.58
N VAL A 81 12.73 -4.02 13.54
CA VAL A 81 11.70 -2.99 13.32
C VAL A 81 12.37 -1.65 13.04
N GLY A 82 13.36 -1.28 13.84
CA GLY A 82 14.11 -0.04 13.65
C GLY A 82 13.34 1.23 14.01
N ASN A 83 13.90 2.35 13.60
CA ASN A 83 13.31 3.68 13.77
C ASN A 83 12.70 4.18 12.46
N PRO A 84 11.68 5.05 12.52
CA PRO A 84 11.03 5.60 11.34
C PRO A 84 11.90 6.70 10.68
N ALA A 85 12.95 6.24 9.99
CA ALA A 85 13.82 7.07 9.17
C ALA A 85 14.07 6.31 7.84
N PRO A 86 14.12 6.97 6.68
CA PRO A 86 14.32 6.29 5.40
C PRO A 86 15.63 5.48 5.40
N GLY A 87 15.58 4.28 4.84
CA GLY A 87 16.77 3.44 4.69
C GLY A 87 16.47 1.95 4.73
N ALA A 88 17.22 1.16 4.00
CA ALA A 88 16.99 -0.26 3.80
C ALA A 88 17.66 -1.16 4.86
N SER A 89 17.90 -0.68 6.08
CA SER A 89 18.52 -1.46 7.15
C SER A 89 17.55 -2.00 8.20
N SER A 90 16.27 -1.61 8.11
CA SER A 90 15.21 -2.02 9.03
C SER A 90 13.85 -1.96 8.35
N PHE A 91 12.85 -2.64 8.92
CA PHE A 91 11.48 -2.56 8.39
C PHE A 91 10.96 -1.13 8.34
N MET A 92 11.13 -0.34 9.42
CA MET A 92 10.63 1.04 9.42
C MET A 92 11.35 1.93 8.43
N GLY A 93 12.62 1.64 8.14
CA GLY A 93 13.33 2.35 7.09
C GLY A 93 12.74 2.09 5.71
N VAL A 94 12.53 0.81 5.36
CA VAL A 94 11.84 0.40 4.12
C VAL A 94 10.44 0.99 4.05
N ILE A 95 9.62 0.85 5.10
CA ILE A 95 8.25 1.35 5.14
C ILE A 95 8.17 2.87 4.93
N VAL A 96 9.12 3.63 5.45
CA VAL A 96 9.19 5.09 5.21
C VAL A 96 9.52 5.38 3.74
N GLN A 97 10.37 4.58 3.09
CA GLN A 97 10.63 4.67 1.66
C GLN A 97 9.38 4.34 0.85
N GLU A 98 8.64 3.26 1.18
CA GLU A 98 7.35 2.93 0.53
C GLU A 98 6.31 4.06 0.68
N MET A 99 6.26 4.74 1.84
CA MET A 99 5.42 5.93 1.99
C MET A 99 5.86 7.07 1.07
N GLN A 100 7.17 7.22 0.82
CA GLN A 100 7.70 8.21 -0.11
C GLN A 100 7.39 7.84 -1.56
N HIS A 101 7.46 6.55 -1.92
CA HIS A 101 7.07 6.02 -3.23
C HIS A 101 5.59 6.28 -3.50
N LEU A 102 4.70 5.87 -2.59
CA LEU A 102 3.26 6.17 -2.67
C LEU A 102 3.01 7.69 -2.81
N GLY A 103 3.74 8.49 -2.05
CA GLY A 103 3.67 9.96 -2.14
C GLY A 103 4.18 10.50 -3.48
N GLY A 104 5.25 9.94 -4.04
CA GLY A 104 5.80 10.28 -5.34
C GLY A 104 4.80 10.05 -6.46
N VAL A 105 4.26 8.83 -6.52
CA VAL A 105 3.24 8.43 -7.51
C VAL A 105 1.99 9.30 -7.43
N ASN A 106 1.49 9.59 -6.23
CA ASN A 106 0.32 10.44 -6.03
C ASN A 106 0.57 11.91 -6.42
N ARG A 107 1.77 12.44 -6.17
CA ARG A 107 2.15 13.79 -6.64
C ARG A 107 2.19 13.86 -8.16
N LEU A 108 2.71 12.83 -8.84
CA LEU A 108 2.71 12.79 -10.31
C LEU A 108 1.27 12.70 -10.87
N LEU A 109 0.39 11.90 -10.26
CA LEU A 109 -1.03 11.88 -10.62
C LEU A 109 -1.65 13.27 -10.53
N VAL A 110 -1.41 14.00 -9.43
CA VAL A 110 -1.94 15.38 -9.25
C VAL A 110 -1.33 16.37 -10.25
N ASP A 111 -0.05 16.23 -10.59
CA ASP A 111 0.60 17.05 -11.62
C ASP A 111 -0.01 16.80 -13.00
N LEU A 112 -0.37 15.55 -13.30
CA LEU A 112 -1.15 15.14 -14.48
C LEU A 112 -2.62 15.54 -14.40
N LYS A 113 -3.09 16.24 -13.34
CA LYS A 113 -4.48 16.63 -13.12
C LYS A 113 -5.43 15.45 -12.89
N ALA A 114 -4.91 14.33 -12.47
CA ALA A 114 -5.67 13.20 -11.97
C ALA A 114 -5.88 13.27 -10.45
N ALA A 115 -6.82 12.51 -9.92
CA ALA A 115 -7.01 12.37 -8.49
C ALA A 115 -5.94 11.47 -7.88
N PRO A 116 -5.50 11.72 -6.64
CA PRO A 116 -4.66 10.79 -5.90
C PRO A 116 -5.39 9.46 -5.66
N VAL A 117 -4.63 8.40 -5.43
CA VAL A 117 -5.11 7.04 -5.17
C VAL A 117 -4.53 6.56 -3.85
N LEU A 118 -5.42 6.30 -2.90
CA LEU A 118 -5.09 5.78 -1.57
C LEU A 118 -5.90 4.51 -1.26
N THR A 119 -6.44 3.87 -2.29
CA THR A 119 -7.04 2.53 -2.22
C THR A 119 -5.94 1.47 -2.28
N ARG A 120 -6.31 0.24 -1.99
CA ARG A 120 -5.45 -0.94 -2.10
C ARG A 120 -6.13 -1.94 -3.02
N GLN A 121 -5.34 -2.80 -3.65
CA GLN A 121 -5.85 -3.93 -4.41
C GLN A 121 -6.22 -5.07 -3.46
N ASP A 122 -7.38 -5.69 -3.67
CA ASP A 122 -7.68 -6.99 -3.05
C ASP A 122 -7.07 -8.14 -3.89
N PHE A 123 -6.97 -7.92 -5.22
CA PHE A 123 -6.40 -8.84 -6.19
C PHE A 123 -5.47 -8.12 -7.16
N PRO A 124 -4.37 -8.76 -7.58
CA PRO A 124 -3.43 -8.17 -8.52
C PRO A 124 -4.06 -8.01 -9.92
N TYR A 125 -3.91 -6.82 -10.52
CA TYR A 125 -4.30 -6.58 -11.92
C TYR A 125 -3.24 -7.10 -12.88
N GLU A 126 -1.97 -6.90 -12.55
CA GLU A 126 -0.81 -7.39 -13.31
C GLU A 126 -0.22 -8.63 -12.62
N SER A 127 -0.92 -9.76 -12.70
CA SER A 127 -0.55 -11.01 -12.02
C SER A 127 0.82 -11.57 -12.44
N ASP A 128 1.37 -11.11 -13.57
CA ASP A 128 2.68 -11.54 -14.02
C ASP A 128 3.83 -10.82 -13.28
N ILE A 129 3.56 -9.68 -12.63
CA ILE A 129 4.55 -8.92 -11.88
C ILE A 129 4.26 -8.86 -10.37
N TYR A 130 2.99 -8.88 -9.97
CA TYR A 130 2.54 -8.92 -8.58
C TYR A 130 1.47 -10.02 -8.41
N PRO A 131 1.86 -11.28 -8.23
CA PRO A 131 0.94 -12.43 -8.28
C PRO A 131 0.25 -12.74 -6.94
N PHE A 132 0.29 -11.86 -5.97
CA PHE A 132 -0.19 -12.12 -4.62
C PHE A 132 -1.46 -11.35 -4.30
N PRO A 133 -2.48 -11.99 -3.70
CA PRO A 133 -3.57 -11.26 -3.08
C PRO A 133 -3.04 -10.49 -1.87
N PHE A 134 -3.71 -9.39 -1.52
CA PHE A 134 -3.44 -8.68 -0.28
C PHE A 134 -3.62 -9.60 0.94
N GLU A 135 -2.60 -9.73 1.76
CA GLU A 135 -2.65 -10.57 2.97
C GLU A 135 -1.90 -9.93 4.14
N LEU A 136 -2.63 -9.65 5.21
CA LEU A 136 -2.05 -9.26 6.50
C LEU A 136 -1.70 -10.51 7.31
N THR A 137 -0.42 -10.79 7.43
CA THR A 137 0.09 -11.97 8.17
C THR A 137 1.26 -11.58 9.07
N ALA A 138 1.44 -12.32 10.17
CA ALA A 138 2.68 -12.21 10.92
C ALA A 138 3.89 -12.46 10.02
N LEU A 139 5.01 -11.84 10.35
CA LEU A 139 6.25 -12.11 9.63
C LEU A 139 6.60 -13.59 9.71
N SER A 140 6.98 -14.16 8.58
CA SER A 140 7.25 -15.59 8.42
C SER A 140 8.17 -15.81 7.21
N PRO A 141 8.75 -17.02 7.05
CA PRO A 141 9.47 -17.34 5.82
C PRO A 141 8.64 -17.12 4.54
N VAL A 142 7.32 -17.38 4.60
CA VAL A 142 6.42 -17.20 3.44
C VAL A 142 6.24 -15.73 3.10
N SER A 143 5.96 -14.86 4.10
CA SER A 143 5.84 -13.41 3.84
C SER A 143 7.18 -12.81 3.39
N LEU A 144 8.30 -13.20 4.00
CA LEU A 144 9.63 -12.78 3.57
C LEU A 144 9.95 -13.22 2.14
N ALA A 145 9.54 -14.44 1.74
CA ALA A 145 9.70 -14.88 0.36
C ALA A 145 8.89 -14.04 -0.64
N ARG A 146 7.65 -13.65 -0.28
CA ARG A 146 6.83 -12.74 -1.10
C ARG A 146 7.46 -11.35 -1.19
N PHE A 147 7.90 -10.78 -0.06
CA PHE A 147 8.58 -9.49 -0.04
C PHE A 147 9.86 -9.51 -0.87
N THR A 148 10.68 -10.55 -0.72
CA THR A 148 11.88 -10.74 -1.56
C THR A 148 11.54 -10.82 -3.05
N TYR A 149 10.42 -11.47 -3.41
CA TYR A 149 9.97 -11.54 -4.81
C TYR A 149 9.58 -10.16 -5.34
N CYS A 150 8.76 -9.41 -4.60
CA CYS A 150 8.27 -8.10 -5.04
C CYS A 150 9.38 -7.09 -5.27
N GLU A 151 10.41 -7.11 -4.43
CA GLU A 151 11.54 -6.18 -4.49
C GLU A 151 12.69 -6.66 -5.39
N ALA A 152 12.56 -7.84 -6.00
CA ALA A 152 13.65 -8.41 -6.78
C ALA A 152 14.01 -7.55 -8.00
N PRO A 153 15.29 -7.22 -8.22
CA PRO A 153 15.71 -6.46 -9.40
C PRO A 153 15.57 -7.29 -10.68
N ALA A 154 15.59 -6.61 -11.81
CA ALA A 154 15.60 -7.21 -13.13
C ALA A 154 16.69 -8.30 -13.21
N GLY A 155 16.29 -9.50 -13.62
CA GLY A 155 17.20 -10.64 -13.76
C GLY A 155 17.49 -11.40 -12.46
N ALA A 156 17.20 -10.90 -11.27
CA ALA A 156 17.40 -11.64 -10.00
C ALA A 156 16.55 -12.92 -9.93
N LEU A 157 15.40 -12.94 -10.59
CA LEU A 157 14.51 -14.10 -10.68
C LEU A 157 14.69 -14.95 -11.95
N GLY A 158 15.72 -14.67 -12.74
CA GLY A 158 16.06 -15.48 -13.92
C GLY A 158 15.45 -15.02 -15.24
N ALA A 159 14.66 -13.95 -15.26
CA ALA A 159 14.15 -13.37 -16.48
C ALA A 159 15.19 -12.40 -17.09
N GLY A 160 15.99 -12.84 -18.04
CA GLY A 160 16.79 -11.92 -18.85
C GLY A 160 18.31 -11.91 -18.63
N GLY A 161 18.92 -12.96 -18.09
CA GLY A 161 20.29 -13.33 -18.43
C GLY A 161 21.42 -12.49 -17.86
N GLY A 162 21.38 -12.13 -16.60
CA GLY A 162 22.52 -11.47 -15.96
C GLY A 162 22.66 -11.85 -14.49
N GLY A 163 23.27 -13.01 -14.21
CA GLY A 163 23.72 -13.32 -12.85
C GLY A 163 22.69 -13.79 -11.85
N ALA A 164 21.45 -14.04 -12.26
CA ALA A 164 20.45 -14.63 -11.40
C ALA A 164 20.85 -16.01 -10.96
N SER A 165 20.72 -16.27 -9.67
CA SER A 165 20.73 -17.63 -9.19
C SER A 165 19.35 -18.25 -9.50
N PRO A 166 19.24 -19.17 -10.48
CA PRO A 166 18.01 -19.93 -10.70
C PRO A 166 17.47 -20.53 -9.40
N ARG A 167 18.36 -20.75 -8.44
CA ARG A 167 18.07 -21.23 -7.09
C ARG A 167 17.18 -20.27 -6.29
N LEU A 168 17.26 -18.96 -6.44
CA LEU A 168 16.44 -18.05 -5.64
C LEU A 168 14.97 -18.19 -6.00
N LEU A 169 14.62 -18.09 -7.29
CA LEU A 169 13.23 -18.25 -7.73
C LEU A 169 12.65 -19.62 -7.32
N ASP A 170 13.43 -20.69 -7.45
CA ASP A 170 12.99 -22.03 -7.06
C ASP A 170 12.80 -22.14 -5.53
N GLN A 171 13.66 -21.51 -4.74
CA GLN A 171 13.50 -21.40 -3.30
C GLN A 171 12.23 -20.63 -2.91
N LEU A 172 11.98 -19.48 -3.56
CA LEU A 172 10.78 -18.67 -3.33
C LEU A 172 9.53 -19.46 -3.69
N LYS A 173 9.49 -20.12 -4.87
CA LYS A 173 8.38 -21.00 -5.27
C LYS A 173 8.11 -22.10 -4.27
N THR A 174 9.16 -22.76 -3.79
CA THR A 174 9.04 -23.83 -2.79
C THR A 174 8.48 -23.31 -1.47
N THR A 175 8.96 -22.15 -0.99
CA THR A 175 8.54 -21.56 0.28
C THR A 175 7.10 -21.02 0.20
N ILE A 176 6.74 -20.37 -0.90
CA ILE A 176 5.40 -19.82 -1.11
C ILE A 176 4.37 -20.92 -1.36
N GLY A 177 4.81 -22.08 -1.92
CA GLY A 177 3.94 -23.20 -2.25
C GLY A 177 3.08 -22.98 -3.50
N SER A 178 3.46 -22.02 -4.35
CA SER A 178 2.76 -21.70 -5.60
C SER A 178 3.75 -21.42 -6.73
N SER A 179 3.26 -21.56 -7.97
CA SER A 179 4.00 -21.08 -9.14
C SER A 179 3.90 -19.55 -9.19
N ILE A 180 5.07 -18.91 -9.28
CA ILE A 180 5.18 -17.46 -9.50
C ILE A 180 5.99 -17.20 -10.77
N PRO A 181 5.65 -16.17 -11.57
CA PRO A 181 6.40 -15.83 -12.77
C PRO A 181 7.80 -15.32 -12.43
N PRO A 182 8.76 -15.37 -13.36
CA PRO A 182 10.11 -14.84 -13.16
C PRO A 182 10.17 -13.33 -13.42
N ASN A 183 9.18 -12.56 -12.98
CA ASN A 183 9.04 -11.13 -13.17
C ASN A 183 9.01 -10.43 -11.80
N HIS A 184 9.02 -9.11 -11.79
CA HIS A 184 9.11 -8.30 -10.58
C HIS A 184 8.34 -6.98 -10.72
N VAL A 185 8.01 -6.34 -9.59
CA VAL A 185 7.25 -5.07 -9.55
C VAL A 185 7.98 -3.94 -10.27
N GLY A 186 9.30 -3.93 -10.30
CA GLY A 186 10.10 -2.95 -11.05
C GLY A 186 9.73 -2.82 -12.54
N HIS A 187 9.18 -3.87 -13.17
CA HIS A 187 8.65 -3.79 -14.53
C HIS A 187 7.46 -2.82 -14.66
N LEU A 188 6.68 -2.61 -13.61
CA LEU A 188 5.62 -1.60 -13.61
C LEU A 188 6.22 -0.19 -13.72
N TYR A 189 7.31 0.07 -12.99
CA TYR A 189 8.00 1.35 -13.08
C TYR A 189 8.67 1.56 -14.43
N ASP A 190 9.20 0.51 -15.07
CA ASP A 190 9.68 0.59 -16.46
C ASP A 190 8.55 1.00 -17.42
N ALA A 191 7.35 0.42 -17.27
CA ALA A 191 6.19 0.78 -18.06
C ALA A 191 5.70 2.22 -17.80
N VAL A 192 5.75 2.69 -16.55
CA VAL A 192 5.45 4.08 -16.16
C VAL A 192 6.42 5.05 -16.83
N ILE A 193 7.73 4.77 -16.77
CA ILE A 193 8.80 5.59 -17.39
C ILE A 193 8.64 5.63 -18.91
N ASP A 194 8.38 4.48 -19.56
CA ASP A 194 8.13 4.40 -20.99
C ASP A 194 6.89 5.24 -21.39
N SER A 195 5.79 5.12 -20.64
CA SER A 195 4.57 5.88 -20.90
C SER A 195 4.76 7.38 -20.68
N LEU A 196 5.52 7.77 -19.65
CA LEU A 196 5.88 9.18 -19.39
C LEU A 196 6.72 9.75 -20.56
N GLY A 197 7.64 8.94 -21.11
CA GLY A 197 8.44 9.29 -22.30
C GLY A 197 7.55 9.55 -23.53
N GLU A 198 6.54 8.72 -23.77
CA GLU A 198 5.60 8.91 -24.88
C GLU A 198 4.68 10.14 -24.64
N VAL A 199 4.28 10.43 -23.38
CA VAL A 199 3.56 11.65 -23.01
C VAL A 199 4.41 12.90 -23.31
N LYS A 200 5.69 12.91 -22.92
CA LYS A 200 6.66 13.97 -23.24
C LYS A 200 6.78 14.17 -24.73
N LYS A 201 7.04 13.11 -25.48
CA LYS A 201 7.23 13.12 -26.93
C LYS A 201 6.03 13.67 -27.70
N LYS A 202 4.81 13.34 -27.24
CA LYS A 202 3.54 13.79 -27.84
C LYS A 202 3.03 15.13 -27.26
N ASN A 203 3.76 15.72 -26.31
CA ASN A 203 3.41 16.98 -25.64
C ASN A 203 1.98 16.96 -25.04
N LEU A 204 1.62 15.87 -24.35
CA LEU A 204 0.26 15.66 -23.82
C LEU A 204 0.06 16.23 -22.41
N ALA A 205 1.12 16.59 -21.71
CA ALA A 205 1.10 17.23 -20.40
C ALA A 205 2.24 18.24 -20.26
N GLN A 206 2.07 19.20 -19.35
CA GLN A 206 3.13 20.14 -18.98
C GLN A 206 3.68 19.75 -17.62
N LEU A 207 4.85 19.11 -17.61
CA LEU A 207 5.52 18.60 -16.43
C LEU A 207 7.00 18.99 -16.43
N ASP A 208 7.63 18.98 -15.27
CA ASP A 208 9.09 18.89 -15.16
C ASP A 208 9.49 17.42 -15.39
N TYR A 209 9.63 17.05 -16.65
CA TYR A 209 9.88 15.66 -17.04
C TYR A 209 11.20 15.13 -16.50
N ASP A 210 12.23 15.96 -16.43
CA ASP A 210 13.56 15.51 -16.02
C ASP A 210 13.56 15.18 -14.51
N ALA A 211 12.91 16.02 -13.69
CA ALA A 211 12.70 15.75 -12.28
C ALA A 211 11.84 14.50 -12.04
N TRP A 212 10.81 14.25 -12.88
CA TRP A 212 9.97 13.07 -12.73
C TRP A 212 10.67 11.78 -13.16
N PHE A 213 11.47 11.79 -14.21
CA PHE A 213 12.31 10.64 -14.58
C PHE A 213 13.30 10.30 -13.46
N GLU A 214 14.02 11.28 -12.91
CA GLU A 214 14.92 11.09 -11.78
C GLU A 214 14.20 10.50 -10.56
N SER A 215 13.01 11.01 -10.25
CA SER A 215 12.19 10.51 -9.12
C SER A 215 11.75 9.07 -9.31
N LEU A 216 11.29 8.68 -10.50
CA LEU A 216 10.83 7.31 -10.80
C LEU A 216 11.99 6.32 -10.83
N ASP A 217 13.14 6.70 -11.39
CA ASP A 217 14.37 5.90 -11.38
C ASP A 217 14.85 5.67 -9.94
N HIS A 218 14.76 6.71 -9.07
CA HIS A 218 15.15 6.60 -7.66
C HIS A 218 14.25 5.62 -6.90
N ILE A 219 12.92 5.71 -7.08
CA ILE A 219 11.96 4.76 -6.48
C ILE A 219 12.34 3.33 -6.86
N LYS A 220 12.56 3.08 -8.15
CA LYS A 220 12.93 1.76 -8.66
C LYS A 220 14.26 1.26 -8.06
N GLU A 221 15.29 2.12 -7.97
CA GLU A 221 16.59 1.77 -7.39
C GLU A 221 16.49 1.42 -5.90
N GLU A 222 15.71 2.16 -5.11
CA GLU A 222 15.52 1.87 -3.69
C GLU A 222 14.93 0.48 -3.46
N GLY A 223 13.89 0.09 -4.22
CA GLY A 223 13.30 -1.24 -4.16
C GLY A 223 14.27 -2.33 -4.61
N GLU A 224 14.78 -2.23 -5.84
CA GLU A 224 15.60 -3.27 -6.47
C GLU A 224 16.96 -3.51 -5.78
N VAL A 225 17.50 -2.53 -5.06
CA VAL A 225 18.81 -2.66 -4.38
C VAL A 225 18.60 -2.77 -2.86
N GLY A 226 18.01 -1.73 -2.27
CA GLY A 226 17.91 -1.61 -0.82
C GLY A 226 16.96 -2.63 -0.18
N HIS A 227 15.69 -2.60 -0.57
CA HIS A 227 14.66 -3.46 -0.01
C HIS A 227 14.92 -4.93 -0.33
N PHE A 228 15.29 -5.24 -1.57
CA PHE A 228 15.62 -6.59 -1.98
C PHE A 228 16.75 -7.21 -1.14
N GLN A 229 17.84 -6.46 -0.89
CA GLN A 229 18.95 -6.96 -0.07
C GLN A 229 18.50 -7.20 1.38
N PHE A 230 17.72 -6.27 1.94
CA PHE A 230 17.18 -6.40 3.29
C PHE A 230 16.30 -7.66 3.43
N PHE A 231 15.27 -7.79 2.61
CA PHE A 231 14.37 -8.94 2.68
C PHE A 231 15.04 -10.26 2.33
N THR A 232 15.94 -10.29 1.36
CA THR A 232 16.71 -11.48 1.03
C THR A 232 17.59 -11.94 2.18
N SER A 233 18.24 -11.01 2.88
CA SER A 233 19.08 -11.33 4.05
C SER A 233 18.26 -11.94 5.19
N LEU A 234 17.05 -11.43 5.43
CA LEU A 234 16.11 -11.97 6.41
C LEU A 234 15.59 -13.36 5.99
N TYR A 235 15.18 -13.49 4.73
CA TYR A 235 14.65 -14.73 4.17
C TYR A 235 15.67 -15.87 4.25
N ARG A 236 16.94 -15.59 4.00
CA ARG A 236 18.04 -16.55 4.07
C ARG A 236 18.59 -16.78 5.48
N GLY A 237 18.14 -16.01 6.47
CA GLY A 237 18.71 -16.04 7.81
C GLY A 237 20.14 -15.49 7.89
N GLU A 238 20.54 -14.69 6.92
CA GLU A 238 21.89 -14.08 6.85
C GLU A 238 22.00 -12.77 7.63
N HIS A 239 20.85 -12.20 8.05
CA HIS A 239 20.84 -10.98 8.84
C HIS A 239 21.54 -11.19 10.20
N PRO A 240 22.36 -10.24 10.70
CA PRO A 240 23.16 -10.39 11.90
C PRO A 240 22.39 -10.90 13.13
N LEU A 241 21.15 -10.47 13.32
CA LEU A 241 20.29 -10.93 14.43
C LEU A 241 19.92 -12.41 14.39
N PHE A 242 20.01 -13.07 13.24
CA PHE A 242 19.74 -14.50 13.10
C PHE A 242 20.99 -15.36 13.14
N LYS A 243 22.20 -14.79 13.16
CA LYS A 243 23.45 -15.55 13.20
C LYS A 243 23.54 -16.46 14.42
N GLU A 244 23.03 -15.99 15.56
CA GLU A 244 23.03 -16.78 16.81
C GLU A 244 21.83 -17.72 16.93
N THR A 245 20.77 -17.48 16.17
CA THR A 245 19.54 -18.30 16.14
C THR A 245 19.05 -18.57 14.72
N PRO A 246 19.87 -19.17 13.83
CA PRO A 246 19.50 -19.33 12.42
C PRO A 246 18.26 -20.21 12.20
N ALA A 247 17.91 -21.03 13.20
CA ALA A 247 16.71 -21.88 13.18
C ALA A 247 15.49 -21.25 13.88
N ALA A 248 15.53 -19.96 14.22
CA ALA A 248 14.43 -19.31 14.95
C ALA A 248 13.08 -19.43 14.23
N TRP A 249 13.07 -19.34 12.90
CA TRP A 249 11.89 -19.52 12.08
C TRP A 249 11.34 -20.98 12.05
N ASN A 250 12.15 -21.97 12.42
CA ASN A 250 11.76 -23.37 12.45
C ASN A 250 11.19 -23.79 13.81
N LEU A 251 11.22 -22.89 14.80
CA LEU A 251 10.65 -23.14 16.11
C LEU A 251 9.12 -23.14 16.04
N PRO A 252 8.42 -23.87 16.91
CA PRO A 252 6.98 -23.72 17.08
C PRO A 252 6.63 -22.27 17.42
N ALA A 253 5.52 -21.76 16.88
CA ALA A 253 5.07 -20.39 17.13
C ALA A 253 4.81 -20.09 18.64
N SER A 254 4.59 -21.14 19.45
CA SER A 254 4.49 -21.06 20.91
C SER A 254 5.82 -20.95 21.64
N ASP A 255 6.97 -21.20 20.98
CA ASP A 255 8.28 -21.06 21.59
C ASP A 255 8.60 -19.58 21.86
N ALA A 256 9.14 -19.27 23.02
CA ALA A 256 9.50 -17.90 23.38
C ALA A 256 10.54 -17.29 22.43
N ARG A 257 11.39 -18.11 21.83
CA ARG A 257 12.42 -17.71 20.86
C ARG A 257 11.88 -17.55 19.44
N PHE A 258 10.64 -17.98 19.14
CA PHE A 258 10.03 -17.72 17.84
C PHE A 258 9.89 -16.21 17.65
N PRO A 259 10.27 -15.64 16.48
CA PRO A 259 10.42 -14.18 16.33
C PRO A 259 9.16 -13.37 16.52
N CYS A 260 7.99 -13.93 16.19
CA CYS A 260 6.74 -13.18 16.13
C CYS A 260 5.76 -13.53 17.24
N HIS A 261 4.92 -12.57 17.58
CA HIS A 261 3.67 -12.81 18.29
C HIS A 261 2.70 -13.56 17.37
N GLN A 262 1.78 -14.31 17.98
CA GLN A 262 0.66 -14.91 17.27
C GLN A 262 -0.41 -13.85 17.07
N VAL A 263 -0.44 -13.25 15.88
CA VAL A 263 -1.46 -12.29 15.47
C VAL A 263 -2.42 -12.93 14.46
N PRO A 264 -3.68 -12.49 14.38
CA PRO A 264 -4.64 -13.06 13.44
C PRO A 264 -4.21 -12.79 11.98
N LYS A 265 -4.58 -13.69 11.07
CA LYS A 265 -4.42 -13.48 9.62
C LYS A 265 -5.61 -12.72 9.08
N ASN A 266 -5.38 -11.67 8.28
CA ASN A 266 -6.42 -10.83 7.67
C ASN A 266 -7.53 -10.45 8.67
N PRO A 267 -7.18 -9.89 9.85
CA PRO A 267 -8.20 -9.53 10.83
C PRO A 267 -9.10 -8.42 10.29
N THR A 268 -10.30 -8.33 10.83
CA THR A 268 -11.18 -7.18 10.64
C THR A 268 -11.83 -6.79 11.96
N ALA A 269 -12.10 -5.51 12.13
CA ALA A 269 -12.90 -5.00 13.24
C ALA A 269 -14.42 -4.99 12.91
N TYR A 270 -14.82 -5.31 11.68
CA TYR A 270 -16.22 -5.37 11.28
C TYR A 270 -16.90 -6.61 11.82
N GLN A 271 -17.89 -6.39 12.68
CA GLN A 271 -18.68 -7.46 13.27
C GLN A 271 -19.47 -8.23 12.21
N GLY A 272 -19.51 -9.56 12.35
CA GLY A 272 -20.20 -10.43 11.41
C GLY A 272 -19.34 -10.96 10.26
N HIS A 273 -18.11 -10.46 10.09
CA HIS A 273 -17.16 -11.03 9.13
C HIS A 273 -16.45 -12.27 9.70
N PRO A 274 -16.07 -13.25 8.84
CA PRO A 274 -15.42 -14.49 9.30
C PRO A 274 -14.13 -14.27 10.11
N ASN A 275 -13.37 -13.24 9.76
CA ASN A 275 -12.08 -12.90 10.38
C ASN A 275 -12.21 -11.79 11.44
N CYS A 276 -13.43 -11.51 11.91
CA CYS A 276 -13.66 -10.50 12.94
C CYS A 276 -12.92 -10.86 14.23
N ILE A 277 -12.21 -9.90 14.80
CA ILE A 277 -11.59 -10.02 16.12
C ILE A 277 -12.67 -10.28 17.16
N GLN A 278 -12.62 -11.44 17.84
CA GLN A 278 -13.69 -11.89 18.72
C GLN A 278 -13.64 -11.23 20.10
N ASP A 279 -12.46 -11.01 20.64
CA ASP A 279 -12.29 -10.30 21.91
C ASP A 279 -12.77 -8.86 21.77
N PRO A 280 -13.74 -8.41 22.59
CA PRO A 280 -14.36 -7.09 22.45
C PRO A 280 -13.39 -5.95 22.73
N ASP A 281 -12.45 -6.12 23.67
CA ASP A 281 -11.46 -5.09 24.01
C ASP A 281 -10.42 -4.93 22.90
N LEU A 282 -9.92 -6.06 22.38
CA LEU A 282 -9.01 -6.04 21.23
C LEU A 282 -9.70 -5.51 19.97
N ARG A 283 -10.98 -5.83 19.76
CA ARG A 283 -11.75 -5.30 18.63
C ARG A 283 -11.97 -3.79 18.76
N ALA A 284 -12.22 -3.27 19.95
CA ALA A 284 -12.34 -1.84 20.19
C ALA A 284 -11.02 -1.10 19.89
N LEU A 285 -9.88 -1.65 20.34
CA LEU A 285 -8.56 -1.11 20.01
C LEU A 285 -8.24 -1.20 18.51
N ALA A 286 -8.62 -2.30 17.86
CA ALA A 286 -8.47 -2.49 16.42
C ALA A 286 -9.33 -1.49 15.62
N TRP A 287 -10.56 -1.23 16.08
CA TRP A 287 -11.42 -0.19 15.51
C TRP A 287 -10.83 1.20 15.66
N LEU A 288 -10.25 1.52 16.82
CA LEU A 288 -9.52 2.78 17.00
C LEU A 288 -8.32 2.86 16.04
N GLY A 289 -7.65 1.74 15.77
CA GLY A 289 -6.60 1.64 14.76
C GLY A 289 -7.13 2.01 13.36
N ASN A 290 -8.29 1.47 12.96
CA ASN A 290 -8.96 1.82 11.70
C ASN A 290 -9.32 3.30 11.63
N LEU A 291 -9.91 3.87 12.69
CA LEU A 291 -10.26 5.29 12.73
C LEU A 291 -9.02 6.17 12.50
N ASN A 292 -7.90 5.87 13.16
CA ASN A 292 -6.64 6.60 12.95
C ASN A 292 -6.11 6.41 11.52
N TYR A 293 -6.18 5.21 10.97
CA TYR A 293 -5.80 4.93 9.60
C TYR A 293 -6.62 5.75 8.59
N TRP A 294 -7.93 5.85 8.80
CA TRP A 294 -8.82 6.64 7.94
C TRP A 294 -8.58 8.14 8.07
N VAL A 295 -8.34 8.67 9.29
CA VAL A 295 -7.91 10.06 9.49
C VAL A 295 -6.64 10.34 8.71
N MET A 296 -5.65 9.45 8.82
CA MET A 296 -4.38 9.56 8.10
C MET A 296 -4.60 9.62 6.58
N LEU A 297 -5.40 8.71 6.01
CA LEU A 297 -5.70 8.68 4.57
C LEU A 297 -6.45 9.94 4.11
N ALA A 298 -7.42 10.44 4.91
CA ALA A 298 -8.14 11.66 4.61
C ALA A 298 -7.21 12.88 4.53
N LEU A 299 -6.27 12.98 5.47
CA LEU A 299 -5.28 14.04 5.49
C LEU A 299 -4.27 13.92 4.34
N LEU A 300 -3.83 12.70 4.00
CA LEU A 300 -2.95 12.44 2.84
C LEU A 300 -3.62 12.86 1.53
N ASP A 301 -4.86 12.43 1.30
CA ASP A 301 -5.62 12.81 0.11
C ASP A 301 -5.74 14.34 -0.03
N ALA A 302 -6.18 15.00 1.03
CA ALA A 302 -6.27 16.46 1.05
C ALA A 302 -4.89 17.11 0.83
N GLY A 303 -3.85 16.60 1.44
CA GLY A 303 -2.48 17.07 1.31
C GLY A 303 -1.96 16.97 -0.12
N TYR A 304 -2.16 15.84 -0.79
CA TYR A 304 -1.75 15.67 -2.19
C TYR A 304 -2.56 16.57 -3.13
N ARG A 305 -3.90 16.57 -3.04
CA ARG A 305 -4.76 17.37 -3.92
C ARG A 305 -4.50 18.86 -3.80
N LYS A 306 -4.26 19.34 -2.59
CA LYS A 306 -4.01 20.77 -2.32
C LYS A 306 -2.54 21.15 -2.40
N LYS A 307 -1.63 20.15 -2.54
CA LYS A 307 -0.17 20.34 -2.40
C LYS A 307 0.18 21.00 -1.06
N SER A 308 -0.52 20.63 0.00
CA SER A 308 -0.41 21.25 1.33
C SER A 308 0.49 20.42 2.25
N GLN A 309 1.55 21.07 2.73
CA GLN A 309 2.46 20.48 3.71
C GLN A 309 1.82 20.34 5.10
N ILE A 310 0.76 21.11 5.39
CA ILE A 310 0.06 21.08 6.68
C ILE A 310 -0.64 19.73 6.84
N GLU A 311 -1.53 19.37 5.91
CA GLU A 311 -2.27 18.11 5.97
C GLU A 311 -1.32 16.89 5.92
N LEU A 312 -0.22 16.97 5.16
CA LEU A 312 0.80 15.92 5.15
C LEU A 312 1.49 15.78 6.52
N ALA A 313 1.84 16.90 7.17
CA ALA A 313 2.41 16.86 8.51
C ALA A 313 1.42 16.35 9.57
N LEU A 314 0.14 16.71 9.47
CA LEU A 314 -0.92 16.20 10.35
C LEU A 314 -1.13 14.68 10.16
N SER A 315 -1.08 14.18 8.92
CA SER A 315 -1.14 12.73 8.65
C SER A 315 0.04 12.00 9.27
N GLN A 316 1.25 12.57 9.17
CA GLN A 316 2.44 12.02 9.81
C GLN A 316 2.31 11.99 11.34
N ALA A 317 1.71 13.02 11.95
CA ALA A 317 1.49 13.05 13.40
C ALA A 317 0.56 11.91 13.86
N ILE A 318 -0.47 11.55 13.08
CA ILE A 318 -1.32 10.37 13.34
C ILE A 318 -0.53 9.06 13.21
N MET A 319 0.27 8.93 12.15
CA MET A 319 1.11 7.73 11.95
C MET A 319 2.06 7.50 13.12
N MET A 320 2.79 8.55 13.52
CA MET A 320 3.85 8.47 14.54
C MET A 320 3.33 8.55 15.97
N GLY A 321 2.09 8.93 16.16
CA GLY A 321 1.44 9.02 17.46
C GLY A 321 0.50 7.85 17.72
N PRO A 322 -0.83 8.05 17.63
CA PRO A 322 -1.83 7.06 18.01
C PRO A 322 -1.71 5.74 17.26
N LEU A 323 -1.48 5.78 15.94
CA LEU A 323 -1.38 4.56 15.12
C LEU A 323 -0.17 3.72 15.51
N TRP A 324 0.97 4.36 15.70
CA TRP A 324 2.21 3.72 16.17
C TRP A 324 2.06 3.07 17.54
N SER A 325 1.46 3.78 18.51
CA SER A 325 1.23 3.27 19.86
C SER A 325 0.35 1.99 19.83
N LEU A 326 -0.76 2.01 19.09
CA LEU A 326 -1.66 0.85 18.93
C LEU A 326 -0.98 -0.31 18.20
N ALA A 327 -0.24 -0.03 17.12
CA ALA A 327 0.42 -1.06 16.33
C ALA A 327 1.48 -1.85 17.11
N ARG A 328 2.16 -1.18 18.05
CA ARG A 328 3.12 -1.84 18.96
C ARG A 328 2.46 -2.58 20.11
N TYR A 329 1.32 -2.12 20.56
CA TYR A 329 0.65 -2.68 21.74
C TYR A 329 -0.16 -3.94 21.43
N LEU A 330 -0.93 -3.93 20.34
CA LEU A 330 -1.88 -4.98 20.00
C LEU A 330 -1.26 -6.38 19.80
N PRO A 331 -0.11 -6.54 19.12
CA PRO A 331 0.45 -7.87 18.86
C PRO A 331 0.80 -8.66 20.12
N ALA A 332 1.31 -8.01 21.15
CA ALA A 332 1.60 -8.64 22.44
C ALA A 332 0.34 -9.12 23.18
N LYS A 333 -0.85 -8.65 22.78
CA LYS A 333 -2.15 -9.05 23.29
C LYS A 333 -2.86 -10.08 22.38
N GLY A 334 -2.24 -10.48 21.27
CA GLY A 334 -2.85 -11.38 20.28
C GLY A 334 -3.79 -10.67 19.30
N GLY A 335 -3.77 -9.34 19.25
CA GLY A 335 -4.50 -8.50 18.31
C GLY A 335 -3.59 -7.89 17.25
N ALA A 336 -4.17 -7.11 16.36
CA ALA A 336 -3.45 -6.28 15.40
C ALA A 336 -4.38 -5.20 14.83
N ILE A 337 -3.81 -4.18 14.18
CA ILE A 337 -4.59 -3.22 13.41
C ILE A 337 -5.01 -3.89 12.09
N PRO A 338 -6.31 -3.93 11.76
CA PRO A 338 -6.77 -4.61 10.56
C PRO A 338 -6.57 -3.79 9.28
N PHE A 339 -6.38 -2.49 9.39
CA PHE A 339 -6.33 -1.59 8.23
C PHE A 339 -7.52 -1.79 7.28
N ASP A 340 -8.72 -2.00 7.84
CA ASP A 340 -9.93 -2.19 7.06
C ASP A 340 -10.18 -1.01 6.12
N PRO A 341 -10.68 -1.23 4.90
CA PRO A 341 -11.05 -0.14 4.01
C PRO A 341 -12.24 0.64 4.59
N LEU A 342 -12.26 1.96 4.37
CA LEU A 342 -13.38 2.80 4.76
C LEU A 342 -14.59 2.50 3.87
N SER A 343 -15.67 2.01 4.48
CA SER A 343 -16.87 1.53 3.77
C SER A 343 -17.61 2.60 2.97
N MET A 344 -17.44 3.88 3.33
CA MET A 344 -18.00 5.00 2.56
C MET A 344 -17.27 5.30 1.25
N GLY A 345 -16.26 4.51 0.94
CA GLY A 345 -15.26 4.89 -0.04
C GLY A 345 -14.45 6.08 0.46
N PHE A 346 -13.25 6.22 -0.06
CA PHE A 346 -12.42 7.35 0.29
C PHE A 346 -12.85 8.53 -0.58
N GLN A 347 -13.87 9.25 -0.14
CA GLN A 347 -14.40 10.42 -0.84
C GLN A 347 -14.28 11.64 0.06
N PRO A 348 -13.21 12.40 -0.11
CA PRO A 348 -13.11 13.73 0.47
C PRO A 348 -14.22 14.61 -0.09
N GLY A 349 -14.38 15.76 0.49
CA GLY A 349 -15.37 16.73 0.04
C GLY A 349 -15.15 17.22 -1.38
N LEU A 350 -16.14 17.91 -1.93
CA LEU A 350 -16.10 18.48 -3.27
C LEU A 350 -15.17 19.71 -3.38
N ASP A 351 -14.88 20.36 -2.25
CA ASP A 351 -14.04 21.54 -2.17
C ASP A 351 -13.24 21.58 -0.85
N ALA A 352 -12.41 22.59 -0.69
CA ALA A 352 -11.52 22.69 0.46
C ALA A 352 -12.25 22.85 1.81
N GLU A 353 -13.47 23.40 1.83
CA GLU A 353 -14.27 23.53 3.04
C GLU A 353 -14.88 22.16 3.42
N ALA A 354 -15.44 21.46 2.44
CA ALA A 354 -15.98 20.12 2.64
C ALA A 354 -14.90 19.13 3.09
N ASP A 355 -13.67 19.22 2.56
CA ASP A 355 -12.53 18.41 2.99
C ASP A 355 -12.17 18.67 4.46
N ARG A 356 -12.04 19.94 4.84
CA ARG A 356 -11.73 20.29 6.25
C ARG A 356 -12.82 19.81 7.19
N ARG A 357 -14.08 20.00 6.81
CA ARG A 357 -15.22 19.53 7.59
C ARG A 357 -15.18 18.00 7.77
N PHE A 358 -14.92 17.26 6.69
CA PHE A 358 -14.83 15.78 6.73
C PHE A 358 -13.70 15.34 7.65
N ALA A 359 -12.49 15.85 7.44
CA ALA A 359 -11.33 15.52 8.26
C ALA A 359 -11.57 15.86 9.73
N ARG A 360 -12.11 17.03 10.03
CA ARG A 360 -12.42 17.46 11.39
C ARG A 360 -13.42 16.52 12.07
N LEU A 361 -14.52 16.18 11.42
CA LEU A 361 -15.54 15.29 11.99
C LEU A 361 -14.96 13.89 12.23
N LEU A 362 -14.12 13.39 11.33
CA LEU A 362 -13.48 12.09 11.50
C LEU A 362 -12.47 12.10 12.66
N ILE A 363 -11.74 13.20 12.87
CA ILE A 363 -10.83 13.37 14.01
C ILE A 363 -11.63 13.47 15.32
N GLU A 364 -12.74 14.21 15.34
CA GLU A 364 -13.62 14.34 16.49
C GLU A 364 -14.20 12.98 16.89
N GLU A 365 -14.71 12.20 15.94
CA GLU A 365 -15.19 10.84 16.15
C GLU A 365 -14.10 9.92 16.73
N THR A 366 -12.90 9.99 16.13
CA THR A 366 -11.75 9.19 16.58
C THR A 366 -11.35 9.54 18.02
N ARG A 367 -11.30 10.83 18.36
CA ARG A 367 -11.02 11.32 19.70
C ARG A 367 -12.05 10.82 20.72
N ASP A 368 -13.33 11.00 20.39
CA ASP A 368 -14.42 10.69 21.31
C ASP A 368 -14.50 9.17 21.53
N PHE A 369 -14.25 8.38 20.49
CA PHE A 369 -14.12 6.94 20.62
C PHE A 369 -12.91 6.55 21.49
N ALA A 370 -11.72 7.13 21.25
CA ALA A 370 -10.53 6.87 22.06
C ALA A 370 -10.79 7.16 23.55
N ARG A 371 -11.44 8.28 23.86
CA ARG A 371 -11.81 8.65 25.25
C ARG A 371 -12.80 7.68 25.88
N SER A 372 -13.73 7.13 25.08
CA SER A 372 -14.72 6.16 25.57
C SER A 372 -14.11 4.83 26.02
N ILE A 373 -12.96 4.45 25.42
CA ILE A 373 -12.21 3.22 25.73
C ILE A 373 -10.89 3.51 26.46
N GLY A 374 -10.80 4.63 27.14
CA GLY A 374 -9.53 5.13 27.74
C GLY A 374 -8.84 4.15 28.67
N ASN A 375 -9.58 3.27 29.36
CA ASN A 375 -9.03 2.22 30.23
C ASN A 375 -8.32 1.08 29.47
N LEU A 376 -8.52 0.96 28.16
CA LEU A 376 -7.90 -0.07 27.31
C LEU A 376 -6.63 0.45 26.62
N LEU A 377 -6.43 1.76 26.57
CA LEU A 377 -5.38 2.39 25.79
C LEU A 377 -3.96 2.07 26.35
N PRO A 378 -2.96 1.96 25.45
CA PRO A 378 -1.57 1.89 25.90
C PRO A 378 -1.17 3.10 26.73
N GLY A 379 -0.21 2.91 27.66
CA GLY A 379 0.22 3.98 28.54
C GLY A 379 0.94 5.16 27.85
N ASP A 380 1.45 4.95 26.65
CA ASP A 380 2.06 5.96 25.79
C ASP A 380 1.08 6.59 24.77
N PHE A 381 -0.19 6.21 24.80
CA PHE A 381 -1.19 6.74 23.89
C PHE A 381 -1.54 8.19 24.22
N ASN A 382 -1.39 9.08 23.26
CA ASN A 382 -1.62 10.51 23.44
C ASN A 382 -2.90 10.97 22.77
N ASP A 383 -4.03 10.93 23.50
CA ASP A 383 -5.33 11.42 23.02
C ASP A 383 -5.43 12.95 22.85
N LYS A 384 -4.53 13.71 23.51
CA LYS A 384 -4.48 15.18 23.39
C LYS A 384 -4.04 15.64 22.00
N LEU A 385 -3.39 14.76 21.23
CA LEU A 385 -3.03 15.05 19.85
C LEU A 385 -4.26 15.38 19.01
N TYR A 386 -5.39 14.71 19.23
CA TYR A 386 -6.63 14.98 18.48
C TYR A 386 -7.14 16.41 18.66
N ASP A 387 -7.07 16.97 19.87
CA ASP A 387 -7.46 18.36 20.09
C ASP A 387 -6.57 19.34 19.31
N GLN A 388 -5.27 19.04 19.20
CA GLN A 388 -4.33 19.84 18.39
C GLN A 388 -4.65 19.72 16.90
N LEU A 389 -4.96 18.52 16.42
CA LEU A 389 -5.34 18.28 15.01
C LEU A 389 -6.64 19.01 14.66
N ILE A 390 -7.67 18.93 15.53
CA ILE A 390 -8.94 19.63 15.35
C ILE A 390 -8.74 21.15 15.26
N ALA A 391 -7.80 21.68 16.04
CA ALA A 391 -7.49 23.10 15.99
C ALA A 391 -6.70 23.53 14.73
N ALA A 392 -6.02 22.58 14.09
CA ALA A 392 -5.18 22.83 12.90
C ALA A 392 -5.94 22.64 11.57
N VAL A 393 -7.02 21.85 11.55
CA VAL A 393 -7.89 21.59 10.40
C VAL A 393 -9.07 22.56 10.41
#